data_a0f52295afdcd939a6aaac5fcc22e90c
#
_entry.id   a0f52295afdcd939a6aaac5fcc22e90c
#
_cell.length_a   1.000
_cell.length_b   1.000
_cell.length_c   1.000
_cell.angle_alpha   90.00
_cell.angle_beta   90.00
_cell.angle_gamma   90.00
#
_symmetry.space_group_name_H-M   'P 1'
#
loop_
_entity.id
_entity.type
_entity.pdbx_description
1 polymer ?
#
loop_
_entity_poly.entity_id
_entity_poly.type
_entity_poly.pdbx_seq_one_letter_code
_entity_poly.pdbx_strand_id
1 'polypeptide(L)'
;MRQILTVLILSLWPLTLAAQEAVTPTDDRDFLTGFLESSLSDLGRTVTIEGFQGALSSRATFTRLTIADDSGVWLTITDGALSWSRAALITGAVEIDELSAASIDIARKPSGKTTRVEAAPFALPELPISLRIGKLHTDHLHLGTPILGEAADFTISGAAELAGGQGKADLAILRTGATRGDLTIKAAFDNATRVADIDLALDEGPGGIAAKLLNLPGAPQIALTLRGNGPLSGFSTDLKLATDGQDRLTGTLKLQQADASDPAPGQSFSLSLAGDITPLLQPDYQAFFGPGTRLDAEGARRPDGRIDLRRVVLSSRGLDLSGRLSLLADHTPQAAALTLRFGLPDQTEMLLPVPGAATYVRHGTMILRFDADKGDVWRLAGDLSGYRGAGLALGALTLDGNGRVLRNGTTTRLLGQVGFDATGLAPTDPALGAA
;
A
#
# COMPACT_ATOMS: atom_id res chain seq x y z
N MET A 1 3.80 -12.50 17.57
CA MET A 1 2.80 -11.74 18.35
C MET A 1 1.88 -12.60 19.23
N ARG A 2 1.60 -13.85 18.87
CA ARG A 2 0.72 -14.74 19.65
C ARG A 2 1.35 -15.25 20.97
N GLN A 3 2.67 -15.27 21.09
CA GLN A 3 3.39 -15.78 22.29
C GLN A 3 3.67 -14.72 23.35
N ILE A 4 3.71 -13.44 23.01
CA ILE A 4 4.05 -12.35 23.95
C ILE A 4 2.94 -12.10 24.96
N LEU A 5 1.68 -12.28 24.54
CA LEU A 5 0.53 -12.05 25.43
C LEU A 5 0.30 -13.19 26.42
N THR A 6 0.70 -14.42 26.08
CA THR A 6 0.54 -15.61 26.93
C THR A 6 1.46 -15.56 28.16
N VAL A 7 2.62 -14.92 28.05
CA VAL A 7 3.59 -14.77 29.14
C VAL A 7 3.11 -13.75 30.17
N LEU A 8 2.35 -12.72 29.75
CA LEU A 8 1.86 -11.67 30.64
C LEU A 8 0.73 -12.15 31.58
N ILE A 9 0.03 -13.24 31.21
CA ILE A 9 -1.13 -13.76 31.97
C ILE A 9 -0.73 -14.88 32.91
N LEU A 10 0.34 -15.64 32.65
CA LEU A 10 0.76 -16.77 33.47
C LEU A 10 1.56 -16.37 34.72
N SER A 11 2.00 -15.12 34.85
CA SER A 11 2.74 -14.59 36.01
C SER A 11 1.84 -14.02 37.13
N LEU A 12 0.51 -14.07 36.99
CA LEU A 12 -0.47 -13.51 37.96
C LEU A 12 -1.13 -14.55 38.86
N TRP A 13 -0.54 -15.77 39.08
CA TRP A 13 -1.05 -16.69 40.07
C TRP A 13 -0.68 -16.24 41.50
N PRO A 14 -1.57 -16.37 42.47
CA PRO A 14 -1.42 -15.72 43.77
C PRO A 14 -0.28 -16.34 44.59
N LEU A 15 0.72 -15.53 44.92
CA LEU A 15 1.64 -15.82 46.00
C LEU A 15 0.95 -15.61 47.34
N THR A 16 0.80 -16.69 48.05
CA THR A 16 0.35 -16.74 49.46
C THR A 16 1.19 -15.83 50.34
N LEU A 17 0.52 -15.10 51.22
CA LEU A 17 1.09 -14.25 52.26
C LEU A 17 2.24 -14.92 52.98
N ALA A 18 3.43 -14.39 52.89
CA ALA A 18 4.48 -14.43 53.89
C ALA A 18 4.94 -13.01 54.12
N ALA A 19 5.09 -12.64 55.40
CA ALA A 19 5.22 -11.29 55.90
C ALA A 19 6.43 -10.53 55.37
N GLN A 20 6.16 -9.30 55.02
CA GLN A 20 6.92 -8.04 55.04
C GLN A 20 8.43 -8.11 55.35
N GLU A 21 9.21 -7.90 54.28
CA GLU A 21 10.35 -6.96 54.31
C GLU A 21 10.00 -5.78 53.39
N ALA A 22 10.24 -4.58 53.90
CA ALA A 22 9.96 -3.35 53.13
C ALA A 22 10.90 -3.29 51.92
N VAL A 23 10.40 -3.71 50.74
CA VAL A 23 11.08 -3.54 49.47
C VAL A 23 11.09 -2.07 49.12
N THR A 24 12.27 -1.53 48.96
CA THR A 24 12.47 -0.12 48.56
C THR A 24 11.89 0.16 47.20
N PRO A 25 11.24 1.30 46.95
CA PRO A 25 10.57 1.62 45.65
C PRO A 25 11.50 1.63 44.44
N THR A 26 12.79 1.48 44.61
CA THR A 26 13.82 1.49 43.56
C THR A 26 13.91 0.13 42.84
N ASP A 27 13.75 -0.99 43.57
CA ASP A 27 13.90 -2.32 43.02
C ASP A 27 12.71 -2.72 42.12
N ASP A 28 11.49 -2.32 42.46
CA ASP A 28 10.30 -2.56 41.63
C ASP A 28 10.37 -1.83 40.29
N ARG A 29 10.98 -0.69 40.26
CA ARG A 29 11.16 0.18 39.09
C ARG A 29 12.12 -0.42 38.07
N ASP A 30 13.28 -0.88 38.54
CA ASP A 30 14.30 -1.50 37.71
C ASP A 30 13.84 -2.85 37.17
N PHE A 31 13.09 -3.61 37.98
CA PHE A 31 12.45 -4.85 37.54
C PHE A 31 11.43 -4.62 36.43
N LEU A 32 10.56 -3.61 36.58
CA LEU A 32 9.52 -3.29 35.57
C LEU A 32 10.12 -2.78 34.28
N THR A 33 11.15 -1.93 34.35
CA THR A 33 11.89 -1.43 33.17
C THR A 33 12.54 -2.59 32.46
N GLY A 34 13.30 -3.44 33.14
CA GLY A 34 13.94 -4.61 32.57
C GLY A 34 12.96 -5.63 32.01
N PHE A 35 11.80 -5.83 32.67
CA PHE A 35 10.74 -6.69 32.15
C PHE A 35 10.13 -6.15 30.85
N LEU A 36 9.81 -4.85 30.78
CA LEU A 36 9.29 -4.22 29.56
C LEU A 36 10.32 -4.27 28.42
N GLU A 37 11.57 -3.92 28.74
CA GLU A 37 12.66 -4.01 27.74
C GLU A 37 12.82 -5.42 27.21
N SER A 38 12.88 -6.43 28.07
CA SER A 38 12.99 -7.84 27.65
C SER A 38 11.78 -8.36 26.90
N SER A 39 10.57 -7.95 27.28
CA SER A 39 9.31 -8.38 26.66
C SER A 39 9.08 -7.72 25.29
N LEU A 40 9.59 -6.49 25.11
CA LEU A 40 9.47 -5.75 23.86
C LEU A 40 10.67 -5.98 22.93
N SER A 41 11.81 -6.47 23.46
CA SER A 41 13.00 -6.84 22.69
C SER A 41 12.81 -8.26 22.13
N ASP A 42 12.62 -8.41 20.83
CA ASP A 42 12.46 -9.71 20.17
C ASP A 42 13.12 -9.69 18.79
N LEU A 43 13.70 -10.85 18.39
CA LEU A 43 14.13 -11.16 17.02
C LEU A 43 14.99 -10.08 16.33
N GLY A 44 16.05 -9.60 16.99
CA GLY A 44 16.97 -8.62 16.41
C GLY A 44 16.56 -7.17 16.63
N ARG A 45 15.70 -6.91 17.63
CA ARG A 45 15.37 -5.57 18.10
C ARG A 45 15.79 -5.40 19.53
N THR A 46 16.39 -4.27 19.87
CA THR A 46 16.72 -3.87 21.24
C THR A 46 15.85 -2.69 21.62
N VAL A 47 15.11 -2.83 22.71
CA VAL A 47 14.33 -1.73 23.31
C VAL A 47 15.02 -1.28 24.57
N THR A 48 15.22 0.03 24.71
CA THR A 48 15.80 0.66 25.91
C THR A 48 14.86 1.73 26.42
N ILE A 49 14.60 1.74 27.73
CA ILE A 49 13.72 2.70 28.40
C ILE A 49 14.50 3.45 29.47
N GLU A 50 14.50 4.76 29.39
CA GLU A 50 15.18 5.65 30.33
C GLU A 50 14.17 6.48 31.12
N GLY A 51 14.46 6.73 32.40
CA GLY A 51 13.69 7.63 33.23
C GLY A 51 12.27 7.17 33.51
N PHE A 52 12.03 5.86 33.53
CA PHE A 52 10.73 5.30 33.85
C PHE A 52 10.29 5.70 35.28
N GLN A 53 9.09 6.24 35.40
CA GLN A 53 8.47 6.68 36.66
C GLN A 53 7.02 6.25 36.75
N GLY A 54 6.55 6.03 37.99
CA GLY A 54 5.17 5.63 38.27
C GLY A 54 5.08 4.15 38.60
N ALA A 55 3.91 3.75 39.07
CA ALA A 55 3.56 2.36 39.34
C ALA A 55 2.65 1.85 38.23
N LEU A 56 2.64 0.54 37.99
CA LEU A 56 1.68 -0.14 37.09
C LEU A 56 0.21 0.14 37.45
N SER A 57 -0.04 0.92 38.48
CA SER A 57 -1.34 1.18 39.10
C SER A 57 -2.01 2.50 38.72
N SER A 58 -1.27 3.37 37.99
CA SER A 58 -1.77 4.69 37.67
C SER A 58 -1.09 5.18 36.38
N ARG A 59 -0.70 6.42 36.32
CA ARG A 59 0.06 7.00 35.20
C ARG A 59 1.52 6.64 35.31
N ALA A 60 2.05 5.89 34.36
CA ALA A 60 3.48 5.67 34.16
C ALA A 60 4.03 6.66 33.11
N THR A 61 5.26 7.13 33.33
CA THR A 61 5.96 8.02 32.39
C THR A 61 7.39 7.54 32.17
N PHE A 62 7.95 7.89 31.05
CA PHE A 62 9.36 7.67 30.74
C PHE A 62 9.92 8.88 29.95
N THR A 63 11.20 9.19 30.18
CA THR A 63 11.82 10.32 29.46
C THR A 63 12.24 9.94 28.05
N ARG A 64 12.68 8.68 27.84
CA ARG A 64 13.09 8.21 26.52
C ARG A 64 12.84 6.71 26.38
N LEU A 65 12.35 6.33 25.19
CA LEU A 65 12.31 4.94 24.73
C LEU A 65 12.96 4.89 23.35
N THR A 66 13.91 3.97 23.16
CA THR A 66 14.52 3.75 21.86
C THR A 66 14.31 2.32 21.39
N ILE A 67 14.14 2.15 20.08
CA ILE A 67 14.15 0.84 19.42
C ILE A 67 15.26 0.84 18.39
N ALA A 68 16.19 -0.10 18.55
CA ALA A 68 17.32 -0.31 17.65
C ALA A 68 17.24 -1.68 16.97
N ASP A 69 17.83 -1.79 15.80
CA ASP A 69 18.15 -3.03 15.09
C ASP A 69 19.65 -3.08 14.78
N ASP A 70 20.11 -4.05 13.99
CA ASP A 70 21.52 -4.22 13.62
C ASP A 70 22.12 -2.97 12.93
N SER A 71 21.29 -2.08 12.41
CA SER A 71 21.68 -0.82 11.76
C SER A 71 21.62 0.39 12.69
N GLY A 72 21.32 0.18 13.97
CA GLY A 72 21.22 1.21 15.01
C GLY A 72 19.78 1.62 15.33
N VAL A 73 19.61 2.71 16.07
CA VAL A 73 18.29 3.23 16.48
C VAL A 73 17.51 3.69 15.25
N TRP A 74 16.28 3.25 15.15
CA TRP A 74 15.36 3.67 14.10
C TRP A 74 14.09 4.37 14.61
N LEU A 75 13.75 4.15 15.90
CA LEU A 75 12.64 4.81 16.59
C LEU A 75 13.13 5.39 17.91
N THR A 76 12.78 6.64 18.20
CA THR A 76 12.94 7.29 19.50
C THR A 76 11.63 7.92 19.93
N ILE A 77 11.20 7.65 21.16
CA ILE A 77 10.04 8.30 21.80
C ILE A 77 10.54 9.09 22.99
N THR A 78 10.14 10.34 23.11
CA THR A 78 10.55 11.23 24.20
C THR A 78 9.32 11.67 24.99
N ASP A 79 9.49 11.74 26.30
CA ASP A 79 8.47 12.15 27.27
C ASP A 79 7.14 11.43 27.06
N GLY A 80 7.22 10.08 27.10
CA GLY A 80 6.06 9.22 26.96
C GLY A 80 5.25 9.10 28.25
N ALA A 81 3.95 8.99 28.12
CA ALA A 81 3.04 8.73 29.23
C ALA A 81 2.02 7.65 28.84
N LEU A 82 1.80 6.76 29.78
CA LEU A 82 0.83 5.67 29.70
C LEU A 82 -0.04 5.70 30.98
N SER A 83 -1.32 5.91 30.81
CA SER A 83 -2.32 5.83 31.89
C SER A 83 -3.30 4.72 31.61
N TRP A 84 -3.62 3.88 32.61
CA TRP A 84 -4.52 2.75 32.44
C TRP A 84 -5.42 2.52 33.64
N SER A 85 -6.53 1.81 33.42
CA SER A 85 -7.50 1.45 34.44
C SER A 85 -7.22 0.06 35.02
N ARG A 86 -6.87 -0.02 36.32
CA ARG A 86 -6.73 -1.29 37.01
C ARG A 86 -8.05 -2.04 37.15
N ALA A 87 -9.14 -1.32 37.30
CA ALA A 87 -10.47 -1.94 37.49
C ALA A 87 -10.85 -2.78 36.27
N ALA A 88 -10.44 -2.37 35.08
CA ALA A 88 -10.66 -3.08 33.82
C ALA A 88 -9.96 -4.45 33.79
N LEU A 89 -8.76 -4.58 34.39
CA LEU A 89 -8.04 -5.86 34.43
C LEU A 89 -8.79 -6.96 35.17
N ILE A 90 -9.60 -6.61 36.19
CA ILE A 90 -10.42 -7.57 36.95
C ILE A 90 -11.50 -8.20 36.06
N THR A 91 -11.93 -7.47 35.03
CA THR A 91 -12.92 -7.91 34.04
C THR A 91 -12.31 -8.47 32.75
N GLY A 92 -10.98 -8.65 32.70
CA GLY A 92 -10.28 -9.14 31.51
C GLY A 92 -10.15 -8.09 30.41
N ALA A 93 -10.21 -6.80 30.74
CA ALA A 93 -10.00 -5.70 29.82
C ALA A 93 -8.71 -4.94 30.16
N VAL A 94 -8.02 -4.44 29.12
CA VAL A 94 -6.92 -3.47 29.24
C VAL A 94 -7.45 -2.13 28.71
N GLU A 95 -7.78 -1.25 29.63
CA GLU A 95 -8.19 0.11 29.30
C GLU A 95 -7.01 1.05 29.50
N ILE A 96 -6.54 1.63 28.40
CA ILE A 96 -5.53 2.67 28.38
C ILE A 96 -6.27 3.99 28.18
N ASP A 97 -6.34 4.79 29.22
CA ASP A 97 -7.02 6.08 29.18
C ASP A 97 -6.24 7.06 28.28
N GLU A 98 -4.91 7.04 28.39
CA GLU A 98 -4.02 7.89 27.62
C GLU A 98 -2.75 7.13 27.24
N LEU A 99 -2.37 7.23 25.96
CA LEU A 99 -1.07 6.87 25.43
C LEU A 99 -0.56 8.08 24.67
N SER A 100 0.42 8.78 25.22
CA SER A 100 0.92 10.01 24.66
C SER A 100 2.43 10.08 24.68
N ALA A 101 3.01 10.88 23.79
CA ALA A 101 4.41 11.24 23.77
C ALA A 101 4.57 12.68 23.29
N ALA A 102 5.52 13.41 23.87
CA ALA A 102 5.83 14.75 23.38
C ALA A 102 6.46 14.67 21.99
N SER A 103 7.34 13.69 21.75
CA SER A 103 7.95 13.49 20.44
C SER A 103 8.15 12.02 20.12
N ILE A 104 7.90 11.68 18.86
CA ILE A 104 8.23 10.39 18.24
C ILE A 104 9.09 10.68 17.01
N ASP A 105 10.29 10.12 16.96
CA ASP A 105 11.20 10.22 15.81
C ASP A 105 11.35 8.84 15.17
N ILE A 106 10.97 8.70 13.91
CA ILE A 106 11.18 7.52 13.09
C ILE A 106 12.16 7.89 11.98
N ALA A 107 13.46 7.68 12.24
CA ALA A 107 14.52 8.10 11.34
C ALA A 107 14.53 7.30 10.02
N ARG A 108 14.18 6.01 10.07
CA ARG A 108 14.19 5.09 8.93
C ARG A 108 13.26 3.89 9.17
N LYS A 109 13.02 3.11 8.13
CA LYS A 109 12.34 1.80 8.27
C LYS A 109 13.24 0.82 9.04
N PRO A 110 12.67 -0.06 9.89
CA PRO A 110 13.45 -1.11 10.54
C PRO A 110 14.08 -2.04 9.51
N SER A 111 15.35 -2.41 9.72
CA SER A 111 16.00 -3.47 8.97
C SER A 111 15.52 -4.82 9.52
N GLY A 112 14.91 -5.66 8.68
CA GLY A 112 14.45 -6.98 9.08
C GLY A 112 14.03 -7.78 7.86
N LYS A 113 14.21 -9.10 7.92
CA LYS A 113 13.65 -10.00 6.92
C LYS A 113 12.13 -9.89 7.00
N THR A 114 11.51 -9.34 5.97
CA THR A 114 10.06 -9.45 5.80
C THR A 114 9.72 -10.93 5.72
N THR A 115 9.20 -11.49 6.80
CA THR A 115 8.56 -12.80 6.74
C THR A 115 7.43 -12.66 5.72
N ARG A 116 7.46 -13.48 4.65
CA ARG A 116 6.34 -13.55 3.71
C ARG A 116 5.10 -13.86 4.53
N VAL A 117 4.23 -12.87 4.65
CA VAL A 117 2.91 -13.07 5.25
C VAL A 117 2.14 -13.87 4.21
N GLU A 118 1.86 -15.15 4.48
CA GLU A 118 0.89 -15.91 3.70
C GLU A 118 -0.40 -15.09 3.66
N ALA A 119 -1.04 -15.02 2.51
CA ALA A 119 -2.22 -14.21 2.28
C ALA A 119 -3.46 -14.83 2.96
N ALA A 120 -3.44 -14.87 4.29
CA ALA A 120 -4.62 -15.23 5.08
C ALA A 120 -5.75 -14.19 4.83
N PRO A 121 -7.02 -14.61 4.90
CA PRO A 121 -8.13 -13.67 4.90
C PRO A 121 -7.92 -12.61 5.98
N PHE A 122 -8.24 -11.35 5.68
CA PHE A 122 -8.13 -10.28 6.66
C PHE A 122 -8.98 -10.62 7.89
N ALA A 123 -8.36 -10.62 9.06
CA ALA A 123 -8.99 -10.76 10.34
C ALA A 123 -8.21 -9.96 11.38
N LEU A 124 -8.91 -9.34 12.30
CA LEU A 124 -8.29 -8.73 13.47
C LEU A 124 -7.78 -9.83 14.40
N PRO A 125 -6.66 -9.61 15.10
CA PRO A 125 -6.19 -10.53 16.12
C PRO A 125 -7.25 -10.63 17.24
N GLU A 126 -7.62 -11.86 17.59
CA GLU A 126 -8.46 -12.11 18.77
C GLU A 126 -7.55 -12.12 19.99
N LEU A 127 -7.56 -11.00 20.70
CA LEU A 127 -6.84 -10.89 21.96
C LEU A 127 -7.66 -11.58 23.06
N PRO A 128 -7.01 -12.28 24.01
CA PRO A 128 -7.69 -12.86 25.18
C PRO A 128 -8.24 -11.78 26.12
N ILE A 129 -7.91 -10.53 25.87
CA ILE A 129 -8.32 -9.36 26.63
C ILE A 129 -8.82 -8.28 25.66
N SER A 130 -9.73 -7.45 26.15
CA SER A 130 -10.14 -6.25 25.42
C SER A 130 -9.10 -5.14 25.59
N LEU A 131 -8.68 -4.52 24.49
CA LEU A 131 -7.78 -3.37 24.48
C LEU A 131 -8.55 -2.12 24.04
N ARG A 132 -8.57 -1.10 24.88
CA ARG A 132 -9.14 0.21 24.55
C ARG A 132 -8.12 1.29 24.84
N ILE A 133 -7.84 2.13 23.85
CA ILE A 133 -7.01 3.34 23.98
C ILE A 133 -7.94 4.52 23.80
N GLY A 134 -8.28 5.20 24.90
CA GLY A 134 -9.22 6.33 24.89
C GLY A 134 -8.62 7.57 24.24
N LYS A 135 -7.32 7.84 24.48
CA LYS A 135 -6.59 8.96 23.92
C LYS A 135 -5.22 8.51 23.46
N LEU A 136 -5.00 8.58 22.16
CA LEU A 136 -3.69 8.49 21.52
C LEU A 136 -3.26 9.88 21.09
N HIS A 137 -2.07 10.34 21.50
CA HIS A 137 -1.63 11.69 21.18
C HIS A 137 -0.10 11.80 21.10
N THR A 138 0.37 12.54 20.07
CA THR A 138 1.73 13.06 20.03
C THR A 138 1.74 14.44 19.39
N ASP A 139 2.50 15.36 20.00
CA ASP A 139 2.67 16.72 19.50
C ASP A 139 3.63 16.78 18.30
N HIS A 140 4.63 15.89 18.28
CA HIS A 140 5.63 15.82 17.23
C HIS A 140 5.92 14.37 16.83
N LEU A 141 5.47 13.99 15.65
CA LEU A 141 5.94 12.79 14.94
C LEU A 141 6.86 13.25 13.82
N HIS A 142 8.17 13.01 13.95
CA HIS A 142 9.12 13.21 12.88
C HIS A 142 9.30 11.94 12.07
N LEU A 143 9.11 12.01 10.75
CA LEU A 143 9.40 10.93 9.80
C LEU A 143 10.59 11.32 8.94
N GLY A 144 11.68 10.56 9.04
CA GLY A 144 12.89 10.79 8.27
C GLY A 144 12.70 10.53 6.76
N THR A 145 13.55 11.14 5.95
CA THR A 145 13.55 11.04 4.48
C THR A 145 13.38 9.60 3.93
N PRO A 146 14.00 8.54 4.51
CA PRO A 146 13.85 7.18 3.96
C PRO A 146 12.44 6.58 4.07
N ILE A 147 11.52 7.24 4.78
CA ILE A 147 10.15 6.75 5.01
C ILE A 147 9.22 7.22 3.90
N LEU A 148 9.20 8.53 3.64
CA LEU A 148 8.26 9.19 2.74
C LEU A 148 8.94 9.88 1.53
N GLY A 149 10.27 9.72 1.37
CA GLY A 149 11.04 10.41 0.33
C GLY A 149 11.48 11.82 0.71
N GLU A 150 10.89 12.41 1.73
CA GLU A 150 11.29 13.68 2.38
C GLU A 150 11.07 13.57 3.88
N ALA A 151 11.80 14.36 4.66
CA ALA A 151 11.53 14.49 6.08
C ALA A 151 10.26 15.33 6.30
N ALA A 152 9.41 14.91 7.23
CA ALA A 152 8.16 15.60 7.53
C ALA A 152 7.75 15.42 8.99
N ASP A 153 7.11 16.45 9.53
CA ASP A 153 6.62 16.50 10.89
C ASP A 153 5.10 16.51 10.92
N PHE A 154 4.54 15.78 11.90
CA PHE A 154 3.11 15.60 12.06
C PHE A 154 2.71 15.71 13.54
N THR A 155 1.44 15.99 13.78
CA THR A 155 0.76 15.66 15.03
C THR A 155 -0.14 14.45 14.78
N ILE A 156 -0.33 13.61 15.79
CA ILE A 156 -1.30 12.51 15.75
C ILE A 156 -2.22 12.64 16.97
N SER A 157 -3.49 12.47 16.72
CA SER A 157 -4.49 12.33 17.79
C SER A 157 -5.55 11.30 17.38
N GLY A 158 -6.15 10.64 18.38
CA GLY A 158 -7.22 9.69 18.12
C GLY A 158 -7.52 8.74 19.25
N ALA A 159 -8.25 7.68 18.89
CA ALA A 159 -8.62 6.58 19.78
C ALA A 159 -8.66 5.26 19.00
N ALA A 160 -8.48 4.14 19.70
CA ALA A 160 -8.56 2.81 19.14
C ALA A 160 -9.14 1.80 20.14
N GLU A 161 -9.89 0.82 19.64
CA GLU A 161 -10.46 -0.27 20.42
C GLU A 161 -10.29 -1.60 19.68
N LEU A 162 -9.96 -2.65 20.43
CA LEU A 162 -9.88 -4.02 19.92
C LEU A 162 -10.37 -4.96 21.02
N ALA A 163 -11.53 -5.58 20.82
CA ALA A 163 -12.17 -6.44 21.81
C ALA A 163 -12.93 -7.56 21.09
N GLY A 164 -12.73 -8.81 21.49
CA GLY A 164 -13.52 -9.95 20.98
C GLY A 164 -13.54 -10.08 19.46
N GLY A 165 -12.43 -9.76 18.77
CA GLY A 165 -12.38 -9.75 17.31
C GLY A 165 -13.05 -8.56 16.64
N GLN A 166 -13.52 -7.58 17.42
CA GLN A 166 -14.02 -6.29 16.92
C GLN A 166 -12.94 -5.23 17.07
N GLY A 167 -12.73 -4.41 16.06
CA GLY A 167 -11.76 -3.31 16.08
C GLY A 167 -12.38 -2.02 15.58
N LYS A 168 -11.97 -0.93 16.19
CA LYS A 168 -12.35 0.43 15.81
C LYS A 168 -11.16 1.37 15.96
N ALA A 169 -10.99 2.28 15.02
CA ALA A 169 -9.98 3.33 15.09
C ALA A 169 -10.55 4.66 14.57
N ASP A 170 -10.20 5.75 15.22
CA ASP A 170 -10.49 7.12 14.80
C ASP A 170 -9.20 7.93 14.98
N LEU A 171 -8.54 8.27 13.88
CA LEU A 171 -7.22 8.90 13.87
C LEU A 171 -7.25 10.18 13.04
N ALA A 172 -6.62 11.22 13.56
CA ALA A 172 -6.30 12.45 12.85
C ALA A 172 -4.79 12.64 12.85
N ILE A 173 -4.22 12.83 11.66
CA ILE A 173 -2.79 13.04 11.43
C ILE A 173 -2.67 14.35 10.67
N LEU A 174 -2.05 15.35 11.30
CA LEU A 174 -1.89 16.68 10.73
C LEU A 174 -0.42 16.93 10.46
N ARG A 175 -0.09 17.26 9.22
CA ARG A 175 1.26 17.69 8.87
C ARG A 175 1.51 19.09 9.43
N THR A 176 2.62 19.24 10.15
CA THR A 176 3.09 20.53 10.66
C THR A 176 4.15 21.10 9.72
N GLY A 177 4.25 22.43 9.64
CA GLY A 177 5.24 23.10 8.80
C GLY A 177 4.64 23.86 7.62
N ALA A 178 5.44 24.11 6.57
CA ALA A 178 5.06 24.98 5.46
C ALA A 178 3.99 24.38 4.53
N THR A 179 4.02 23.06 4.35
CA THR A 179 3.03 22.34 3.52
C THR A 179 1.96 21.74 4.41
N ARG A 180 0.72 22.13 4.18
CA ARG A 180 -0.44 21.59 4.89
C ARG A 180 -0.70 20.14 4.45
N GLY A 181 -1.11 19.30 5.40
CA GLY A 181 -1.57 17.94 5.13
C GLY A 181 -2.43 17.45 6.29
N ASP A 182 -3.66 17.07 5.99
CA ASP A 182 -4.67 16.57 6.92
C ASP A 182 -5.08 15.16 6.47
N LEU A 183 -4.82 14.15 7.28
CA LEU A 183 -5.28 12.78 7.05
C LEU A 183 -6.18 12.36 8.20
N THR A 184 -7.43 12.03 7.91
CA THR A 184 -8.36 11.43 8.86
C THR A 184 -8.65 9.98 8.46
N ILE A 185 -8.67 9.09 9.44
CA ILE A 185 -8.95 7.66 9.26
C ILE A 185 -9.99 7.26 10.30
N LYS A 186 -11.17 6.85 9.84
CA LYS A 186 -12.14 6.14 10.67
C LYS A 186 -12.32 4.75 10.10
N ALA A 187 -12.07 3.75 10.91
CA ALA A 187 -12.17 2.37 10.47
C ALA A 187 -12.78 1.50 11.58
N ALA A 188 -13.64 0.58 11.18
CA ALA A 188 -14.14 -0.47 12.05
C ALA A 188 -14.17 -1.80 11.30
N PHE A 189 -13.96 -2.88 12.03
CA PHE A 189 -14.09 -4.23 11.50
C PHE A 189 -14.50 -5.21 12.60
N ASP A 190 -15.33 -6.18 12.22
CA ASP A 190 -15.79 -7.25 13.10
C ASP A 190 -15.52 -8.61 12.46
N ASN A 191 -14.76 -9.46 13.14
CA ASN A 191 -14.38 -10.79 12.65
C ASN A 191 -15.58 -11.73 12.48
N ALA A 192 -16.56 -11.66 13.39
CA ALA A 192 -17.70 -12.60 13.44
C ALA A 192 -18.69 -12.28 12.30
N THR A 193 -19.06 -11.02 12.16
CA THR A 193 -19.99 -10.57 11.10
C THR A 193 -19.28 -10.26 9.79
N ARG A 194 -17.94 -10.11 9.82
CA ARG A 194 -17.09 -9.67 8.71
C ARG A 194 -17.53 -8.35 8.08
N VAL A 195 -18.12 -7.49 8.90
CA VAL A 195 -18.52 -6.13 8.49
C VAL A 195 -17.33 -5.20 8.66
N ALA A 196 -17.06 -4.42 7.61
CA ALA A 196 -16.07 -3.36 7.59
C ALA A 196 -16.76 -2.00 7.42
N ASP A 197 -16.20 -0.98 8.06
CA ASP A 197 -16.55 0.43 7.88
C ASP A 197 -15.24 1.20 7.71
N ILE A 198 -15.11 1.98 6.64
CA ILE A 198 -13.91 2.74 6.31
C ILE A 198 -14.34 4.13 5.83
N ASP A 199 -13.85 5.17 6.49
CA ASP A 199 -13.88 6.57 6.03
C ASP A 199 -12.47 7.14 6.15
N LEU A 200 -11.82 7.32 5.02
CA LEU A 200 -10.49 7.92 4.93
C LEU A 200 -10.60 9.20 4.10
N ALA A 201 -10.02 10.27 4.61
CA ALA A 201 -9.92 11.54 3.89
C ALA A 201 -8.51 12.11 4.07
N LEU A 202 -7.87 12.45 2.94
CA LEU A 202 -6.60 13.16 2.85
C LEU A 202 -6.85 14.49 2.14
N ASP A 203 -6.38 15.58 2.72
CA ASP A 203 -6.29 16.91 2.07
C ASP A 203 -4.86 17.41 2.23
N GLU A 204 -4.13 17.51 1.16
CA GLU A 204 -2.74 17.90 1.15
C GLU A 204 -2.50 19.08 0.20
N GLY A 205 -1.85 20.12 0.70
CA GLY A 205 -1.52 21.32 -0.08
C GLY A 205 -0.51 21.08 -1.20
N PRO A 206 -0.31 22.06 -2.09
CA PRO A 206 0.69 21.96 -3.17
C PRO A 206 2.08 21.62 -2.64
N GLY A 207 2.82 20.80 -3.39
CA GLY A 207 4.14 20.32 -2.97
C GLY A 207 4.11 19.27 -1.87
N GLY A 208 2.96 18.67 -1.63
CA GLY A 208 2.74 17.64 -0.63
C GLY A 208 3.43 16.31 -0.92
N ILE A 209 3.42 15.44 0.09
CA ILE A 209 4.08 14.13 0.05
C ILE A 209 3.39 13.22 -0.96
N ALA A 210 2.05 13.19 -0.96
CA ALA A 210 1.29 12.33 -1.85
C ALA A 210 1.53 12.69 -3.33
N ALA A 211 1.55 14.00 -3.65
CA ALA A 211 1.85 14.45 -5.01
C ALA A 211 3.26 14.06 -5.47
N LYS A 212 4.25 14.14 -4.57
CA LYS A 212 5.63 13.74 -4.83
C LYS A 212 5.79 12.22 -4.98
N LEU A 213 5.18 11.43 -4.10
CA LEU A 213 5.21 9.97 -4.17
C LEU A 213 4.55 9.43 -5.45
N LEU A 214 3.50 10.09 -5.92
CA LEU A 214 2.82 9.79 -7.17
C LEU A 214 3.53 10.41 -8.38
N ASN A 215 4.60 11.19 -8.17
CA ASN A 215 5.35 11.91 -9.21
C ASN A 215 4.45 12.76 -10.10
N LEU A 216 3.47 13.45 -9.50
CA LEU A 216 2.52 14.28 -10.24
C LEU A 216 3.19 15.56 -10.74
N PRO A 217 2.99 15.93 -12.01
CA PRO A 217 3.53 17.16 -12.59
C PRO A 217 3.05 18.39 -11.81
N GLY A 218 3.99 19.29 -11.44
CA GLY A 218 3.67 20.49 -10.69
C GLY A 218 3.35 20.27 -9.21
N ALA A 219 3.35 19.02 -8.73
CA ALA A 219 3.00 18.64 -7.35
C ALA A 219 1.74 19.41 -6.86
N PRO A 220 0.56 19.20 -7.46
CA PRO A 220 -0.66 19.94 -7.15
C PRO A 220 -1.17 19.63 -5.75
N GLN A 221 -2.13 20.43 -5.26
CA GLN A 221 -2.94 20.05 -4.11
C GLN A 221 -3.66 18.73 -4.40
N ILE A 222 -3.73 17.85 -3.39
CA ILE A 222 -4.44 16.57 -3.48
C ILE A 222 -5.54 16.50 -2.44
N ALA A 223 -6.74 16.10 -2.86
CA ALA A 223 -7.80 15.64 -1.97
C ALA A 223 -8.19 14.21 -2.38
N LEU A 224 -8.11 13.27 -1.42
CA LEU A 224 -8.46 11.86 -1.62
C LEU A 224 -9.49 11.46 -0.57
N THR A 225 -10.58 10.84 -1.00
CA THR A 225 -11.54 10.20 -0.08
C THR A 225 -11.75 8.75 -0.47
N LEU A 226 -11.87 7.89 0.53
CA LEU A 226 -12.22 6.47 0.39
C LEU A 226 -13.27 6.13 1.44
N ARG A 227 -14.48 5.76 1.01
CA ARG A 227 -15.60 5.48 1.90
C ARG A 227 -16.28 4.18 1.55
N GLY A 228 -16.52 3.35 2.55
CA GLY A 228 -17.21 2.09 2.33
C GLY A 228 -17.71 1.50 3.64
N ASN A 229 -18.87 0.85 3.56
CA ASN A 229 -19.48 0.15 4.69
C ASN A 229 -20.16 -1.12 4.18
N GLY A 230 -20.09 -2.18 4.97
CA GLY A 230 -20.83 -3.43 4.71
C GLY A 230 -20.01 -4.69 4.98
N PRO A 231 -20.66 -5.85 4.84
CA PRO A 231 -19.99 -7.13 4.97
C PRO A 231 -18.98 -7.36 3.83
N LEU A 232 -17.83 -7.97 4.12
CA LEU A 232 -16.81 -8.27 3.10
C LEU A 232 -17.33 -9.18 1.96
N SER A 233 -18.42 -9.88 2.19
CA SER A 233 -19.11 -10.68 1.14
C SER A 233 -19.88 -9.83 0.12
N GLY A 234 -20.09 -8.55 0.43
CA GLY A 234 -20.80 -7.60 -0.43
C GLY A 234 -20.33 -6.15 -0.15
N PHE A 235 -19.06 -5.99 0.27
CA PHE A 235 -18.51 -4.67 0.60
C PHE A 235 -18.37 -3.80 -0.64
N SER A 236 -18.76 -2.55 -0.52
CA SER A 236 -18.55 -1.54 -1.58
C SER A 236 -17.89 -0.32 -0.99
N THR A 237 -16.90 0.22 -1.68
CA THR A 237 -16.22 1.45 -1.29
C THR A 237 -16.10 2.39 -2.48
N ASP A 238 -16.37 3.67 -2.23
CA ASP A 238 -16.23 4.74 -3.19
C ASP A 238 -14.90 5.47 -2.98
N LEU A 239 -14.20 5.70 -4.08
CA LEU A 239 -12.95 6.43 -4.15
C LEU A 239 -13.15 7.71 -4.95
N LYS A 240 -12.59 8.81 -4.45
CA LYS A 240 -12.55 10.09 -5.17
C LYS A 240 -11.19 10.74 -4.96
N LEU A 241 -10.53 11.05 -6.08
CA LEU A 241 -9.29 11.82 -6.11
C LEU A 241 -9.53 13.13 -6.84
N ALA A 242 -9.14 14.23 -6.22
CA ALA A 242 -9.15 15.56 -6.83
C ALA A 242 -7.75 16.19 -6.76
N THR A 243 -7.43 17.03 -7.73
CA THR A 243 -6.26 17.92 -7.68
C THR A 243 -6.69 19.35 -7.98
N ASP A 244 -6.16 20.30 -7.20
CA ASP A 244 -6.49 21.72 -7.32
C ASP A 244 -8.01 21.98 -7.32
N GLY A 245 -8.74 21.25 -6.47
CA GLY A 245 -10.18 21.34 -6.33
C GLY A 245 -11.02 20.74 -7.48
N GLN A 246 -10.37 20.10 -8.46
CA GLN A 246 -11.04 19.46 -9.59
C GLN A 246 -11.01 17.93 -9.45
N ASP A 247 -12.18 17.29 -9.62
CA ASP A 247 -12.28 15.84 -9.63
C ASP A 247 -11.47 15.25 -10.79
N ARG A 248 -10.52 14.34 -10.48
CA ARG A 248 -9.66 13.71 -11.47
C ARG A 248 -10.00 12.25 -11.69
N LEU A 249 -10.31 11.55 -10.61
CA LEU A 249 -10.64 10.14 -10.65
C LEU A 249 -11.74 9.85 -9.64
N THR A 250 -12.77 9.18 -10.07
CA THR A 250 -13.80 8.61 -9.21
C THR A 250 -13.95 7.13 -9.50
N GLY A 251 -14.34 6.36 -8.51
CA GLY A 251 -14.57 4.94 -8.75
C GLY A 251 -15.11 4.20 -7.56
N THR A 252 -15.38 2.92 -7.81
CA THR A 252 -15.95 2.00 -6.83
C THR A 252 -15.17 0.70 -6.85
N LEU A 253 -14.77 0.24 -5.67
CA LEU A 253 -14.27 -1.13 -5.46
C LEU A 253 -15.37 -1.92 -4.73
N LYS A 254 -15.76 -3.06 -5.31
CA LYS A 254 -16.68 -4.00 -4.65
C LYS A 254 -15.96 -5.29 -4.34
N LEU A 255 -16.10 -5.76 -3.12
CA LEU A 255 -15.70 -7.11 -2.72
C LEU A 255 -16.96 -8.01 -2.71
N GLN A 256 -16.81 -9.23 -3.13
CA GLN A 256 -17.91 -10.21 -3.18
C GLN A 256 -17.43 -11.50 -2.54
N GLN A 257 -18.38 -12.29 -2.05
CA GLN A 257 -18.08 -13.62 -1.57
C GLN A 257 -17.44 -14.45 -2.70
N ALA A 258 -16.51 -15.32 -2.30
CA ALA A 258 -15.94 -16.28 -3.24
C ALA A 258 -17.04 -17.09 -3.90
N ASP A 259 -16.89 -17.33 -5.21
CA ASP A 259 -17.76 -18.24 -5.94
C ASP A 259 -17.54 -19.66 -5.41
N ALA A 260 -18.59 -20.26 -4.85
CA ALA A 260 -18.52 -21.60 -4.28
C ALA A 260 -18.20 -22.68 -5.33
N SER A 261 -18.40 -22.40 -6.60
CA SER A 261 -18.05 -23.28 -7.72
C SER A 261 -16.59 -23.18 -8.14
N ASP A 262 -15.85 -22.18 -7.64
CA ASP A 262 -14.43 -22.02 -7.94
C ASP A 262 -13.60 -23.08 -7.19
N PRO A 263 -12.82 -23.91 -7.88
CA PRO A 263 -11.98 -24.95 -7.24
C PRO A 263 -10.90 -24.36 -6.31
N ALA A 264 -10.58 -23.08 -6.42
CA ALA A 264 -9.66 -22.35 -5.54
C ALA A 264 -10.31 -21.03 -5.11
N PRO A 265 -11.32 -21.08 -4.22
CA PRO A 265 -12.09 -19.89 -3.87
C PRO A 265 -11.21 -18.81 -3.25
N GLY A 266 -11.34 -17.60 -3.77
CA GLY A 266 -10.64 -16.41 -3.31
C GLY A 266 -11.62 -15.26 -3.07
N GLN A 267 -11.13 -14.16 -2.50
CA GLN A 267 -11.92 -12.94 -2.37
C GLN A 267 -12.13 -12.33 -3.77
N SER A 268 -13.35 -12.42 -4.30
CA SER A 268 -13.70 -11.78 -5.57
C SER A 268 -13.82 -10.27 -5.41
N PHE A 269 -13.46 -9.56 -6.47
CA PHE A 269 -13.59 -8.10 -6.52
C PHE A 269 -13.95 -7.60 -7.91
N SER A 270 -14.57 -6.43 -7.94
CA SER A 270 -14.71 -5.59 -9.13
C SER A 270 -14.30 -4.16 -8.82
N LEU A 271 -13.52 -3.58 -9.72
CA LEU A 271 -13.04 -2.21 -9.66
C LEU A 271 -13.53 -1.46 -10.89
N SER A 272 -14.11 -0.30 -10.71
CA SER A 272 -14.45 0.63 -11.79
C SER A 272 -13.92 2.01 -11.42
N LEU A 273 -13.05 2.56 -12.26
CA LEU A 273 -12.47 3.89 -12.12
C LEU A 273 -12.75 4.69 -13.40
N ALA A 274 -13.08 5.95 -13.26
CA ALA A 274 -13.28 6.85 -14.39
C ALA A 274 -12.89 8.29 -14.03
N GLY A 275 -12.37 9.03 -15.02
CA GLY A 275 -12.05 10.42 -14.80
C GLY A 275 -11.14 11.05 -15.85
N ASP A 276 -10.82 12.32 -15.64
CA ASP A 276 -9.81 13.04 -16.40
C ASP A 276 -8.46 12.98 -15.66
N ILE A 277 -7.66 12.00 -16.04
CA ILE A 277 -6.31 11.82 -15.49
C ILE A 277 -5.24 12.63 -16.23
N THR A 278 -5.58 13.39 -17.27
CA THR A 278 -4.60 14.15 -18.06
C THR A 278 -3.72 15.06 -17.20
N PRO A 279 -4.25 15.82 -16.22
CA PRO A 279 -3.40 16.67 -15.38
C PRO A 279 -2.46 15.90 -14.44
N LEU A 280 -2.69 14.59 -14.26
CA LEU A 280 -1.85 13.72 -13.44
C LEU A 280 -0.66 13.15 -14.23
N LEU A 281 -0.62 13.36 -15.54
CA LEU A 281 0.36 12.78 -16.45
C LEU A 281 1.36 13.83 -16.93
N GLN A 282 2.56 13.38 -17.28
CA GLN A 282 3.53 14.22 -17.96
C GLN A 282 2.92 14.78 -19.25
N PRO A 283 3.24 16.03 -19.64
CA PRO A 283 2.62 16.70 -20.79
C PRO A 283 2.64 15.88 -22.09
N ASP A 284 3.72 15.16 -22.34
CA ASP A 284 3.89 14.34 -23.53
C ASP A 284 2.87 13.21 -23.69
N TYR A 285 2.29 12.73 -22.58
CA TYR A 285 1.33 11.63 -22.57
C TYR A 285 -0.13 12.08 -22.44
N GLN A 286 -0.38 13.36 -22.19
CA GLN A 286 -1.73 13.88 -21.99
C GLN A 286 -2.63 13.66 -23.22
N ALA A 287 -2.07 13.86 -24.43
CA ALA A 287 -2.80 13.63 -25.68
C ALA A 287 -3.17 12.16 -25.88
N PHE A 288 -2.31 11.23 -25.43
CA PHE A 288 -2.53 9.80 -25.55
C PHE A 288 -3.69 9.33 -24.65
N PHE A 289 -3.70 9.73 -23.38
CA PHE A 289 -4.76 9.32 -22.46
C PHE A 289 -6.03 10.17 -22.64
N GLY A 290 -5.91 11.48 -22.82
CA GLY A 290 -7.03 12.39 -22.96
C GLY A 290 -7.96 12.42 -21.75
N PRO A 291 -8.99 13.28 -21.75
CA PRO A 291 -10.05 13.24 -20.76
C PRO A 291 -10.94 12.01 -20.96
N GLY A 292 -11.52 11.50 -19.88
CA GLY A 292 -12.48 10.40 -19.96
C GLY A 292 -11.85 9.01 -19.92
N THR A 293 -10.69 8.84 -19.31
CA THR A 293 -10.08 7.53 -19.06
C THR A 293 -10.97 6.70 -18.13
N ARG A 294 -11.16 5.42 -18.49
CA ARG A 294 -11.93 4.43 -17.70
C ARG A 294 -11.14 3.15 -17.55
N LEU A 295 -11.14 2.59 -16.35
CA LEU A 295 -10.61 1.27 -16.02
C LEU A 295 -11.69 0.43 -15.34
N ASP A 296 -12.03 -0.70 -15.92
CA ASP A 296 -12.87 -1.73 -15.31
C ASP A 296 -12.06 -3.02 -15.15
N ALA A 297 -12.02 -3.57 -13.95
CA ALA A 297 -11.32 -4.82 -13.66
C ALA A 297 -12.17 -5.72 -12.77
N GLU A 298 -12.21 -6.99 -13.10
CA GLU A 298 -12.91 -8.02 -12.33
C GLU A 298 -11.98 -9.20 -12.10
N GLY A 299 -11.95 -9.70 -10.88
CA GLY A 299 -11.03 -10.77 -10.55
C GLY A 299 -11.24 -11.37 -9.17
N ALA A 300 -10.25 -12.14 -8.75
CA ALA A 300 -10.19 -12.71 -7.41
C ALA A 300 -8.75 -12.68 -6.88
N ARG A 301 -8.60 -12.42 -5.59
CA ARG A 301 -7.37 -12.64 -4.85
C ARG A 301 -7.43 -13.99 -4.18
N ARG A 302 -6.50 -14.87 -4.52
CA ARG A 302 -6.42 -16.24 -3.99
C ARG A 302 -5.81 -16.26 -2.59
N PRO A 303 -6.04 -17.33 -1.81
CA PRO A 303 -5.43 -17.47 -0.48
C PRO A 303 -3.89 -17.48 -0.49
N ASP A 304 -3.27 -17.95 -1.58
CA ASP A 304 -1.82 -17.95 -1.80
C ASP A 304 -1.27 -16.56 -2.22
N GLY A 305 -2.13 -15.53 -2.25
CA GLY A 305 -1.77 -14.16 -2.65
C GLY A 305 -1.82 -13.89 -4.14
N ARG A 306 -2.07 -14.89 -4.99
CA ARG A 306 -2.26 -14.74 -6.43
C ARG A 306 -3.45 -13.83 -6.72
N ILE A 307 -3.34 -13.01 -7.76
CA ILE A 307 -4.41 -12.16 -8.26
C ILE A 307 -4.78 -12.61 -9.67
N ASP A 308 -6.01 -13.08 -9.86
CA ASP A 308 -6.56 -13.49 -11.14
C ASP A 308 -7.53 -12.41 -11.64
N LEU A 309 -7.09 -11.56 -12.56
CA LEU A 309 -7.97 -10.63 -13.29
C LEU A 309 -8.60 -11.34 -14.45
N ARG A 310 -9.86 -11.73 -14.30
CA ARG A 310 -10.65 -12.42 -15.34
C ARG A 310 -11.03 -11.49 -16.48
N ARG A 311 -11.18 -10.21 -16.16
CA ARG A 311 -11.48 -9.14 -17.09
C ARG A 311 -10.72 -7.88 -16.67
N VAL A 312 -10.02 -7.27 -17.61
CA VAL A 312 -9.44 -5.93 -17.51
C VAL A 312 -9.83 -5.20 -18.79
N VAL A 313 -10.38 -4.02 -18.64
CA VAL A 313 -10.68 -3.09 -19.74
C VAL A 313 -10.21 -1.70 -19.32
N LEU A 314 -9.27 -1.16 -20.07
CA LEU A 314 -8.84 0.23 -19.95
C LEU A 314 -9.16 0.92 -21.27
N SER A 315 -9.94 1.97 -21.22
CA SER A 315 -10.26 2.82 -22.36
C SER A 315 -9.84 4.26 -22.08
N SER A 316 -9.19 4.85 -23.05
CA SER A 316 -8.77 6.25 -23.05
C SER A 316 -8.88 6.81 -24.48
N ARG A 317 -8.49 8.07 -24.68
CA ARG A 317 -8.55 8.70 -26.01
C ARG A 317 -7.73 7.94 -27.06
N GLY A 318 -6.54 7.46 -26.71
CA GLY A 318 -5.59 6.84 -27.62
C GLY A 318 -5.31 5.37 -27.32
N LEU A 319 -5.98 4.74 -26.33
CA LEU A 319 -5.73 3.35 -25.94
C LEU A 319 -7.03 2.65 -25.53
N ASP A 320 -7.28 1.50 -26.14
CA ASP A 320 -8.17 0.48 -25.63
C ASP A 320 -7.37 -0.78 -25.34
N LEU A 321 -7.30 -1.17 -24.07
CA LEU A 321 -6.72 -2.42 -23.61
C LEU A 321 -7.83 -3.32 -23.06
N SER A 322 -7.83 -4.57 -23.47
CA SER A 322 -8.76 -5.56 -22.91
C SER A 322 -8.08 -6.91 -22.78
N GLY A 323 -8.54 -7.70 -21.80
CA GLY A 323 -8.04 -9.05 -21.64
C GLY A 323 -8.14 -9.59 -20.24
N ARG A 324 -7.24 -10.53 -19.94
CA ARG A 324 -7.10 -11.18 -18.63
C ARG A 324 -5.64 -11.28 -18.24
N LEU A 325 -5.39 -11.24 -16.93
CA LEU A 325 -4.05 -11.25 -16.35
C LEU A 325 -4.06 -12.04 -15.05
N SER A 326 -3.12 -12.95 -14.85
CA SER A 326 -2.88 -13.61 -13.59
C SER A 326 -1.49 -13.24 -13.07
N LEU A 327 -1.43 -12.82 -11.81
CA LEU A 327 -0.22 -12.39 -11.12
C LEU A 327 0.04 -13.29 -9.93
N LEU A 328 1.29 -13.64 -9.69
CA LEU A 328 1.72 -14.29 -8.46
C LEU A 328 1.67 -13.33 -7.27
N ALA A 329 1.87 -13.83 -6.06
CA ALA A 329 1.87 -13.02 -4.84
C ALA A 329 2.95 -11.90 -4.81
N ASP A 330 4.02 -12.07 -5.57
CA ASP A 330 5.08 -11.08 -5.77
C ASP A 330 4.81 -10.13 -6.97
N HIS A 331 3.57 -10.16 -7.49
CA HIS A 331 3.09 -9.40 -8.65
C HIS A 331 3.78 -9.75 -9.99
N THR A 332 4.55 -10.84 -10.05
CA THR A 332 5.08 -11.30 -11.34
C THR A 332 3.97 -11.93 -12.19
N PRO A 333 3.93 -11.69 -13.51
CA PRO A 333 2.94 -12.30 -14.39
C PRO A 333 3.03 -13.82 -14.38
N GLN A 334 1.90 -14.51 -14.14
CA GLN A 334 1.73 -15.97 -14.29
C GLN A 334 1.12 -16.30 -15.64
N ALA A 335 0.09 -15.56 -16.05
CA ALA A 335 -0.51 -15.67 -17.35
C ALA A 335 -1.04 -14.30 -17.81
N ALA A 336 -1.04 -14.06 -19.11
CA ALA A 336 -1.60 -12.88 -19.74
C ALA A 336 -2.23 -13.22 -21.10
N ALA A 337 -3.37 -12.62 -21.39
CA ALA A 337 -3.96 -12.60 -22.72
C ALA A 337 -4.56 -11.21 -22.90
N LEU A 338 -3.77 -10.32 -23.49
CA LEU A 338 -4.09 -8.90 -23.63
C LEU A 338 -4.18 -8.53 -25.09
N THR A 339 -5.15 -7.69 -25.42
CA THR A 339 -5.29 -7.02 -26.71
C THR A 339 -5.24 -5.53 -26.45
N LEU A 340 -4.33 -4.84 -27.13
CA LEU A 340 -4.18 -3.40 -27.10
C LEU A 340 -4.53 -2.87 -28.50
N ARG A 341 -5.39 -1.86 -28.54
CA ARG A 341 -5.62 -1.04 -29.74
C ARG A 341 -5.27 0.38 -29.37
N PHE A 342 -4.50 1.01 -30.20
CA PHE A 342 -4.07 2.39 -29.97
C PHE A 342 -4.15 3.21 -31.25
N GLY A 343 -4.52 4.47 -31.10
CA GLY A 343 -4.73 5.41 -32.18
C GLY A 343 -5.66 6.53 -31.75
N LEU A 344 -5.36 7.73 -32.18
CA LEU A 344 -6.24 8.87 -31.98
C LEU A 344 -7.41 8.83 -32.99
N PRO A 345 -8.60 9.35 -32.62
CA PRO A 345 -9.76 9.36 -33.52
C PRO A 345 -9.51 10.10 -34.85
N ASP A 346 -8.66 11.12 -34.85
CA ASP A 346 -8.26 11.91 -36.01
C ASP A 346 -7.09 11.29 -36.79
N GLN A 347 -6.61 10.12 -36.38
CA GLN A 347 -5.48 9.38 -36.96
C GLN A 347 -4.17 10.21 -37.02
N THR A 348 -4.03 11.24 -36.21
CA THR A 348 -2.77 11.95 -36.04
C THR A 348 -1.74 11.08 -35.31
N GLU A 349 -0.46 11.38 -35.53
CA GLU A 349 0.61 10.70 -34.79
C GLU A 349 0.51 11.00 -33.32
N MET A 350 0.70 9.97 -32.49
CA MET A 350 0.75 10.08 -31.04
C MET A 350 2.03 9.44 -30.49
N LEU A 351 2.57 10.03 -29.43
CA LEU A 351 3.68 9.46 -28.67
C LEU A 351 3.18 8.27 -27.85
N LEU A 352 3.80 7.11 -28.00
CA LEU A 352 3.53 5.95 -27.17
C LEU A 352 4.24 6.09 -25.80
N PRO A 353 3.57 5.76 -24.69
CA PRO A 353 4.16 5.76 -23.35
C PRO A 353 5.04 4.51 -23.12
N VAL A 354 6.06 4.34 -23.96
CA VAL A 354 7.00 3.22 -23.87
C VAL A 354 8.38 3.73 -23.46
N PRO A 355 9.16 2.96 -22.66
CA PRO A 355 10.51 3.35 -22.29
C PRO A 355 11.43 3.43 -23.52
N GLY A 356 12.42 4.31 -23.49
CA GLY A 356 13.44 4.43 -24.54
C GLY A 356 13.27 5.66 -25.41
N ALA A 357 13.65 5.55 -26.69
CA ALA A 357 13.52 6.64 -27.64
C ALA A 357 12.06 6.97 -27.94
N ALA A 358 11.78 8.27 -28.15
CA ALA A 358 10.44 8.73 -28.50
C ALA A 358 9.90 7.97 -29.71
N THR A 359 8.81 7.24 -29.49
CA THR A 359 8.18 6.37 -30.49
C THR A 359 6.77 6.88 -30.77
N TYR A 360 6.54 7.26 -32.03
CA TYR A 360 5.26 7.76 -32.50
C TYR A 360 4.58 6.74 -33.39
N VAL A 361 3.26 6.66 -33.34
CA VAL A 361 2.44 5.85 -34.23
C VAL A 361 1.13 6.58 -34.55
N ARG A 362 0.49 6.23 -35.67
CA ARG A 362 -0.87 6.72 -35.95
C ARG A 362 -1.92 5.81 -35.33
N HIS A 363 -1.81 4.52 -35.57
CA HIS A 363 -2.66 3.51 -34.95
C HIS A 363 -1.96 2.16 -34.96
N GLY A 364 -2.49 1.24 -34.15
CA GLY A 364 -2.00 -0.13 -34.15
C GLY A 364 -2.84 -1.04 -33.28
N THR A 365 -2.60 -2.33 -33.46
CA THR A 365 -3.12 -3.38 -32.62
C THR A 365 -1.97 -4.27 -32.16
N MET A 366 -1.95 -4.63 -30.88
CA MET A 366 -0.99 -5.59 -30.34
C MET A 366 -1.74 -6.66 -29.54
N ILE A 367 -1.33 -7.89 -29.69
CA ILE A 367 -1.85 -9.04 -28.97
C ILE A 367 -0.70 -9.70 -28.24
N LEU A 368 -0.76 -9.71 -26.91
CA LEU A 368 0.19 -10.37 -26.04
C LEU A 368 -0.44 -11.60 -25.40
N ARG A 369 0.21 -12.74 -25.50
CA ARG A 369 -0.14 -13.97 -24.79
C ARG A 369 1.06 -14.50 -24.05
N PHE A 370 0.85 -14.89 -22.80
CA PHE A 370 1.85 -15.52 -21.95
C PHE A 370 1.17 -16.53 -21.04
N ASP A 371 1.80 -17.68 -20.79
CA ASP A 371 1.27 -18.71 -19.91
C ASP A 371 2.43 -19.53 -19.33
N ALA A 372 2.71 -19.29 -18.03
CA ALA A 372 3.76 -19.97 -17.32
C ALA A 372 3.46 -21.46 -17.12
N ASP A 373 2.18 -21.85 -16.98
CA ASP A 373 1.76 -23.23 -16.78
C ASP A 373 1.92 -24.06 -18.08
N LYS A 374 2.09 -23.36 -19.22
CA LYS A 374 2.33 -23.97 -20.54
C LYS A 374 3.78 -23.79 -21.02
N GLY A 375 4.75 -23.78 -20.10
CA GLY A 375 6.16 -23.77 -20.41
C GLY A 375 6.78 -22.39 -20.54
N ASP A 376 6.22 -21.41 -19.83
CA ASP A 376 6.72 -20.03 -19.80
C ASP A 376 6.78 -19.35 -21.19
N VAL A 377 5.94 -19.78 -22.12
CA VAL A 377 5.95 -19.29 -23.50
C VAL A 377 5.19 -17.97 -23.61
N TRP A 378 5.83 -16.98 -24.22
CA TRP A 378 5.17 -15.76 -24.63
C TRP A 378 5.03 -15.68 -26.16
N ARG A 379 3.98 -15.00 -26.62
CA ARG A 379 3.72 -14.67 -28.02
C ARG A 379 3.27 -13.22 -28.12
N LEU A 380 3.77 -12.53 -29.12
CA LEU A 380 3.42 -11.16 -29.45
C LEU A 380 3.05 -11.13 -30.94
N ALA A 381 1.93 -10.55 -31.28
CA ALA A 381 1.58 -10.21 -32.64
C ALA A 381 1.12 -8.76 -32.67
N GLY A 382 1.43 -8.02 -33.73
CA GLY A 382 1.04 -6.63 -33.80
C GLY A 382 1.13 -6.05 -35.19
N ASP A 383 0.24 -5.09 -35.46
CA ASP A 383 0.21 -4.28 -36.66
C ASP A 383 0.24 -2.82 -36.26
N LEU A 384 1.21 -2.06 -36.80
CA LEU A 384 1.40 -0.65 -36.54
C LEU A 384 1.36 0.12 -37.88
N SER A 385 0.77 1.29 -37.86
CA SER A 385 0.74 2.21 -38.98
C SER A 385 1.34 3.55 -38.60
N GLY A 386 2.14 4.13 -39.50
CA GLY A 386 2.75 5.42 -39.29
C GLY A 386 3.74 5.44 -38.14
N TYR A 387 4.58 4.40 -38.03
CA TYR A 387 5.65 4.35 -37.02
C TYR A 387 6.72 5.41 -37.34
N ARG A 388 7.18 6.13 -36.32
CA ARG A 388 8.31 7.03 -36.39
C ARG A 388 9.10 6.97 -35.08
N GLY A 389 10.38 6.62 -35.18
CA GLY A 389 11.28 6.52 -34.02
C GLY A 389 12.69 6.10 -34.46
N ALA A 390 13.69 6.33 -33.60
CA ALA A 390 15.08 5.94 -33.83
C ALA A 390 15.66 6.33 -35.20
N GLY A 391 15.27 7.51 -35.74
CA GLY A 391 15.77 8.00 -37.04
C GLY A 391 15.07 7.41 -38.27
N LEU A 392 14.02 6.60 -38.06
CA LEU A 392 13.27 5.93 -39.13
C LEU A 392 11.77 6.27 -39.07
N ALA A 393 11.13 6.30 -40.24
CA ALA A 393 9.70 6.29 -40.40
C ALA A 393 9.29 5.08 -41.25
N LEU A 394 8.19 4.43 -40.85
CA LEU A 394 7.61 3.27 -41.54
C LEU A 394 6.13 3.54 -41.83
N GLY A 395 5.69 3.24 -43.03
CA GLY A 395 4.29 3.34 -43.40
C GLY A 395 3.43 2.30 -42.68
N ALA A 396 3.89 1.06 -42.69
CA ALA A 396 3.31 -0.03 -41.90
C ALA A 396 4.41 -0.93 -41.36
N LEU A 397 4.14 -1.53 -40.21
CA LEU A 397 5.01 -2.47 -39.51
C LEU A 397 4.16 -3.59 -38.92
N THR A 398 4.43 -4.83 -39.34
CA THR A 398 3.86 -6.03 -38.71
C THR A 398 4.92 -6.68 -37.82
N LEU A 399 4.52 -7.07 -36.62
CA LEU A 399 5.37 -7.72 -35.61
C LEU A 399 4.83 -9.14 -35.34
N ASP A 400 5.74 -10.11 -35.31
CA ASP A 400 5.48 -11.46 -34.82
C ASP A 400 6.62 -11.89 -33.89
N GLY A 401 6.33 -12.17 -32.66
CA GLY A 401 7.31 -12.52 -31.65
C GLY A 401 6.89 -13.74 -30.83
N ASN A 402 7.89 -14.53 -30.47
CA ASN A 402 7.71 -15.67 -29.56
C ASN A 402 8.96 -15.95 -28.76
N GLY A 403 8.79 -16.61 -27.61
CA GLY A 403 9.93 -16.96 -26.79
C GLY A 403 9.51 -17.53 -25.45
N ARG A 404 10.41 -17.47 -24.49
CA ARG A 404 10.21 -17.96 -23.13
C ARG A 404 10.64 -16.95 -22.10
N VAL A 405 9.96 -16.99 -20.97
CA VAL A 405 10.36 -16.28 -19.74
C VAL A 405 11.19 -17.23 -18.89
N LEU A 406 12.44 -16.89 -18.62
CA LEU A 406 13.28 -17.63 -17.70
C LEU A 406 13.26 -16.95 -16.33
N ARG A 407 12.87 -17.69 -15.30
CA ARG A 407 12.86 -17.23 -13.93
C ARG A 407 13.96 -17.97 -13.16
N ASN A 408 14.89 -17.22 -12.58
CA ASN A 408 15.94 -17.76 -11.73
C ASN A 408 16.00 -16.91 -10.44
N GLY A 409 15.32 -17.41 -9.39
CA GLY A 409 15.16 -16.68 -8.14
C GLY A 409 14.47 -15.33 -8.34
N THR A 410 15.17 -14.24 -8.03
CA THR A 410 14.66 -12.85 -8.18
C THR A 410 14.84 -12.26 -9.59
N THR A 411 15.53 -12.97 -10.49
CA THR A 411 15.83 -12.47 -11.82
C THR A 411 14.89 -13.09 -12.85
N THR A 412 14.20 -12.23 -13.61
CA THR A 412 13.38 -12.64 -14.76
C THR A 412 14.07 -12.20 -16.04
N ARG A 413 14.27 -13.13 -16.98
CA ARG A 413 14.83 -12.87 -18.31
C ARG A 413 13.85 -13.27 -19.37
N LEU A 414 13.68 -12.42 -20.39
CA LEU A 414 12.95 -12.72 -21.60
C LEU A 414 13.93 -13.23 -22.66
N LEU A 415 13.68 -14.43 -23.16
CA LEU A 415 14.37 -14.98 -24.32
C LEU A 415 13.37 -15.17 -25.45
N GLY A 416 13.78 -14.87 -26.65
CA GLY A 416 12.93 -15.07 -27.82
C GLY A 416 13.42 -14.30 -29.03
N GLN A 417 12.59 -14.31 -30.05
CA GLN A 417 12.81 -13.57 -31.29
C GLN A 417 11.57 -12.76 -31.60
N VAL A 418 11.77 -11.61 -32.25
CA VAL A 418 10.70 -10.81 -32.84
C VAL A 418 11.07 -10.59 -34.29
N GLY A 419 10.25 -11.14 -35.18
CA GLY A 419 10.27 -10.85 -36.60
C GLY A 419 9.46 -9.59 -36.89
N PHE A 420 9.81 -8.89 -37.94
CA PHE A 420 9.06 -7.75 -38.39
C PHE A 420 9.09 -7.64 -39.91
N ASP A 421 7.96 -7.25 -40.48
CA ASP A 421 7.81 -6.86 -41.88
C ASP A 421 7.46 -5.37 -41.93
N ALA A 422 8.19 -4.60 -42.69
CA ALA A 422 8.00 -3.16 -42.77
C ALA A 422 7.86 -2.68 -44.21
N THR A 423 6.97 -1.73 -44.42
CA THR A 423 6.80 -1.06 -45.71
C THR A 423 6.84 0.45 -45.55
N GLY A 424 7.17 1.15 -46.62
CA GLY A 424 7.22 2.60 -46.62
C GLY A 424 8.36 3.14 -45.75
N LEU A 425 9.54 2.49 -45.81
CA LEU A 425 10.75 2.91 -45.09
C LEU A 425 11.23 4.26 -45.61
N ALA A 426 11.37 5.21 -44.73
CA ALA A 426 11.98 6.52 -44.99
C ALA A 426 12.90 6.92 -43.82
N PRO A 427 14.14 7.30 -44.07
CA PRO A 427 15.00 7.86 -43.03
C PRO A 427 14.45 9.23 -42.62
N THR A 428 14.41 9.47 -41.31
CA THR A 428 14.07 10.78 -40.74
C THR A 428 15.33 11.52 -40.27
N ASP A 429 16.44 10.82 -40.16
CA ASP A 429 17.77 11.40 -39.94
C ASP A 429 18.43 11.72 -41.28
N PRO A 430 18.81 12.98 -41.54
CA PRO A 430 19.53 13.36 -42.79
C PRO A 430 20.81 12.55 -43.01
N ALA A 431 21.50 12.12 -41.96
CA ALA A 431 22.69 11.30 -42.04
C ALA A 431 22.44 9.88 -42.61
N LEU A 432 21.25 9.34 -42.37
CA LEU A 432 20.84 8.03 -42.91
C LEU A 432 20.25 8.12 -44.30
N GLY A 433 19.77 9.29 -44.71
CA GLY A 433 19.25 9.54 -46.07
C GLY A 433 20.29 9.76 -47.13
N ALA A 434 21.57 9.94 -46.77
CA ALA A 434 22.69 10.16 -47.65
C ALA A 434 23.52 8.87 -47.93
N ALA A 435 23.14 7.75 -47.30
CA ALA A 435 23.71 6.42 -47.52
C ALA A 435 22.80 5.58 -48.41
#